data_8f72205b1a203457894f2d689f6d11c2
#
_entry.id   8f72205b1a203457894f2d689f6d11c2
#
_cell.length_a   1.000
_cell.length_b   1.000
_cell.length_c   1.000
_cell.angle_alpha   90.00
_cell.angle_beta   90.00
_cell.angle_gamma   90.00
#
_symmetry.space_group_name_H-M   'P 1'
#
loop_
_entity.id
_entity.type
_entity.pdbx_description
1 polymer ?
#
loop_
_entity_poly.entity_id
_entity_poly.type
_entity_poly.pdbx_seq_one_letter_code
_entity_poly.pdbx_strand_id
1 'polypeptide(L)' 'MAMHVEIRDGKLCIEIDLEKPTPSSSGKTLVVASTRGNAVTEVKVDGKPLTIGLNAYIPRKG' A
#
# COMPACT_ATOMS: atom_id res chain seq x y z
N MET A 1 -10.84 1.03 -3.22
CA MET A 1 -9.46 1.44 -3.52
C MET A 1 -8.82 0.40 -4.43
N ALA A 2 -8.27 0.85 -5.53
CA ALA A 2 -7.66 -0.06 -6.50
C ALA A 2 -6.15 -0.09 -6.33
N MET A 3 -5.61 -1.29 -6.30
CA MET A 3 -4.17 -1.47 -6.23
C MET A 3 -3.77 -2.44 -7.33
N HIS A 4 -2.80 -2.04 -8.12
CA HIS A 4 -2.26 -2.89 -9.18
C HIS A 4 -0.86 -3.34 -8.78
N VAL A 5 -0.64 -4.64 -8.85
CA VAL A 5 0.64 -5.22 -8.44
C VAL A 5 1.14 -6.11 -9.56
N GLU A 6 2.41 -5.96 -9.89
CA GLU A 6 3.02 -6.82 -10.90
C GLU A 6 4.50 -6.98 -10.62
N ILE A 7 5.09 -8.01 -11.20
CA ILE A 7 6.52 -8.22 -11.12
C ILE A 7 7.08 -7.97 -12.51
N ARG A 8 8.08 -7.10 -12.59
CA ARG A 8 8.68 -6.73 -13.85
C ARG A 8 10.19 -6.62 -13.67
N ASP A 9 10.94 -7.35 -14.50
CA ASP A 9 12.40 -7.33 -14.47
C ASP A 9 12.96 -7.57 -13.07
N GLY A 10 12.39 -8.54 -12.36
CA GLY A 10 12.84 -8.88 -11.02
C GLY A 10 12.44 -7.87 -9.96
N LYS A 11 11.54 -6.95 -10.28
CA LYS A 11 11.13 -5.90 -9.35
C LYS A 11 9.64 -5.99 -9.08
N LEU A 12 9.28 -5.72 -7.84
CA LEU A 12 7.88 -5.64 -7.46
C LEU A 12 7.39 -4.22 -7.72
N CYS A 13 6.39 -4.12 -8.58
CA CYS A 13 5.82 -2.82 -8.95
C CYS A 13 4.41 -2.73 -8.40
N ILE A 14 4.16 -1.69 -7.63
CA ILE A 14 2.87 -1.48 -6.99
C ILE A 14 2.33 -0.11 -7.38
N GLU A 15 1.08 -0.09 -7.87
CA GLU A 15 0.37 1.15 -8.13
C GLU A 15 -0.86 1.18 -7.25
N ILE A 16 -1.02 2.25 -6.49
CA ILE A 16 -2.15 2.40 -5.61
C ILE A 16 -2.63 3.84 -5.70
N ASP A 17 -3.95 4.01 -5.73
CA ASP A 17 -4.52 5.35 -5.83
C ASP A 17 -4.28 6.14 -4.56
N LEU A 18 -3.94 7.42 -4.72
CA LEU A 18 -3.85 8.30 -3.58
C LEU A 18 -5.25 8.66 -3.12
N GLU A 19 -5.43 8.67 -1.83
CA GLU A 19 -6.70 9.09 -1.25
C GLU A 19 -6.52 10.42 -0.56
N LYS A 20 -7.63 11.04 -0.21
CA LYS A 20 -7.60 12.28 0.54
C LYS A 20 -6.90 12.05 1.86
N PRO A 21 -5.92 12.88 2.23
CA PRO A 21 -5.17 12.66 3.47
C PRO A 21 -6.10 12.53 4.67
N THR A 22 -5.89 11.49 5.44
CA THR A 22 -6.73 11.15 6.57
C THR A 22 -5.86 10.92 7.79
N PRO A 23 -6.22 11.47 8.95
CA PRO A 23 -5.40 11.27 10.14
C PRO A 23 -5.20 9.79 10.46
N SER A 24 -3.98 9.43 10.82
CA SER A 24 -3.67 8.07 11.25
C SER A 24 -4.19 7.88 12.67
N SER A 25 -4.11 6.65 13.18
CA SER A 25 -4.59 6.36 14.52
C SER A 25 -3.84 7.14 15.58
N SER A 26 -2.57 7.45 15.35
CA SER A 26 -1.80 8.25 16.32
C SER A 26 -2.09 9.74 16.19
N GLY A 27 -2.66 10.17 15.07
CA GLY A 27 -2.92 11.58 14.82
C GLY A 27 -1.71 12.40 14.44
N LYS A 28 -0.54 11.77 14.31
CA LYS A 28 0.69 12.49 14.00
C LYS A 28 1.01 12.50 12.52
N THR A 29 0.33 11.69 11.73
CA THR A 29 0.55 11.61 10.30
C THR A 29 -0.78 11.57 9.58
N LEU A 30 -0.73 11.85 8.29
CA LEU A 30 -1.90 11.77 7.44
C LEU A 30 -1.67 10.66 6.42
N VAL A 31 -2.54 9.68 6.40
CA VAL A 31 -2.44 8.56 5.47
C VAL A 31 -2.94 8.99 4.11
N VAL A 32 -2.16 8.73 3.07
CA VAL A 32 -2.55 9.08 1.70
C VAL A 32 -2.76 7.84 0.85
N ALA A 33 -2.31 6.69 1.30
CA ALA A 33 -2.58 5.42 0.62
C ALA A 33 -2.32 4.29 1.61
N SER A 34 -3.17 3.29 1.61
CA SER A 34 -3.00 2.19 2.56
C SER A 34 -3.81 0.98 2.08
N THR A 35 -3.29 -0.21 2.35
CA THR A 35 -4.04 -1.43 2.14
C THR A 35 -4.98 -1.73 3.29
N ARG A 36 -4.87 -0.95 4.37
CA ARG A 36 -5.72 -1.10 5.57
C ARG A 36 -5.60 -2.51 6.13
N GLY A 37 -4.35 -2.88 6.38
CA GLY A 37 -4.01 -4.22 6.81
C GLY A 37 -3.32 -4.96 5.67
N ASN A 38 -3.35 -6.26 5.72
CA ASN A 38 -2.68 -7.07 4.70
C ASN A 38 -3.65 -7.38 3.58
N ALA A 39 -3.17 -7.22 2.35
CA ALA A 39 -3.95 -7.54 1.16
C ALA A 39 -3.27 -8.68 0.42
N VAL A 40 -4.00 -9.76 0.18
CA VAL A 40 -3.49 -10.88 -0.60
C VAL A 40 -3.71 -10.56 -2.07
N THR A 41 -2.64 -10.69 -2.86
CA THR A 41 -2.72 -10.38 -4.29
C THR A 41 -2.77 -11.67 -5.10
N GLU A 42 -3.00 -11.52 -6.41
CA GLU A 42 -2.96 -12.65 -7.34
C GLU A 42 -1.55 -12.88 -7.88
N VAL A 43 -0.61 -12.03 -7.52
CA VAL A 43 0.77 -12.17 -7.94
C VAL A 43 1.41 -13.25 -7.09
N LYS A 44 2.14 -14.16 -7.74
CA LYS A 44 2.76 -15.27 -7.03
C LYS A 44 4.26 -15.19 -7.09
N VAL A 45 4.89 -15.51 -5.98
CA VAL A 45 6.34 -15.63 -5.88
C VAL A 45 6.61 -17.03 -5.37
N ASP A 46 7.39 -17.80 -6.13
CA ASP A 46 7.66 -19.20 -5.81
C ASP A 46 6.37 -19.99 -5.63
N GLY A 47 5.36 -19.67 -6.46
CA GLY A 47 4.09 -20.40 -6.42
C GLY A 47 3.17 -20.01 -5.29
N LYS A 48 3.52 -19.00 -4.50
CA LYS A 48 2.72 -18.60 -3.34
C LYS A 48 2.19 -17.20 -3.54
N PRO A 49 0.92 -16.94 -3.20
CA PRO A 49 0.35 -15.60 -3.35
C PRO A 49 1.09 -14.59 -2.51
N LEU A 50 1.34 -13.42 -3.07
CA LEU A 50 2.04 -12.35 -2.39
C LEU A 50 1.06 -11.55 -1.54
N THR A 51 1.40 -11.35 -0.28
CA THR A 51 0.60 -10.52 0.62
C THR A 51 1.33 -9.21 0.83
N ILE A 52 0.60 -8.10 0.71
CA ILE A 52 1.19 -6.77 0.82
C ILE A 52 0.51 -6.00 1.94
N GLY A 53 1.32 -5.46 2.85
CA GLY A 53 0.85 -4.47 3.80
C GLY A 53 1.54 -3.17 3.48
N LEU A 54 0.78 -2.17 3.07
CA LEU A 54 1.34 -0.91 2.62
C LEU A 54 0.68 0.26 3.34
N ASN A 55 1.53 1.18 3.80
CA ASN A 55 1.06 2.43 4.39
C ASN A 55 1.94 3.55 3.88
N ALA A 56 1.32 4.49 3.18
CA ALA A 56 2.02 5.68 2.72
C ALA A 56 1.38 6.87 3.42
N TYR A 57 2.20 7.72 4.00
CA TYR A 57 1.68 8.84 4.78
C TYR A 57 2.64 10.01 4.73
N ILE A 58 2.11 11.17 5.11
CA ILE A 58 2.89 12.40 5.19
C ILE A 58 2.82 12.91 6.62
N PRO A 59 3.79 13.72 7.04
CA PRO A 59 3.72 14.29 8.37
C PRO A 59 2.52 15.21 8.48
N ARG A 60 1.85 15.16 9.60
CA ARG A 60 0.80 16.12 9.87
C ARG A 60 1.50 17.37 10.35
N LYS A 61 1.28 18.45 9.65
CA LYS A 61 1.94 19.69 9.96
C LYS A 61 1.61 20.11 11.38
N GLY A 62 2.61 20.20 12.18
CA GLY A 62 2.48 20.69 13.54
C GLY A 62 2.74 22.17 13.59
#